data_b1a66c424e50eed16d588a585984df28
#
_entry.id   b1a66c424e50eed16d588a585984df28
#
_cell.length_a   1.000
_cell.length_b   1.000
_cell.length_c   1.000
_cell.angle_alpha   90.00
_cell.angle_beta   90.00
_cell.angle_gamma   90.00
#
_symmetry.space_group_name_H-M   'P 1'
#
loop_
_entity.id
_entity.type
_entity.pdbx_description
1 polymer ?
#
loop_
_entity_poly.entity_id
_entity_poly.type
_entity_poly.pdbx_seq_one_letter_code
_entity_poly.pdbx_strand_id
1 'polypeptide(L)'
;MDASDYAQYRPLMFSIAYRMTGSVSDAEDIVQEAFLRATKATARATDKPKDNPKAYLATITTRLAIDHLRSARIRRESYVGTWLPEPLLSEGDAHDPLLADDAPGPGELAETSDSLSMAFLVLMESLSPPERAVFLLREVFGYGYPEIAEITGKTEAASRQIFARARRRIDEGRPRFDTSRAEGEELTSLFLAAARGGDMSSLIQKLAPDVLFYGDSGGVGEVTFITPVAGRDRVAEVVRVQLARTIELGATLEKAWVNGQPGLLASDADGGLIAVIALDVLDGQVQAIRTVANPQKLRHLGPVSQTWHLRQND
;
A
#
# COMPACT_ATOMS: atom_id res chain seq x y z
N MET A 1 -20.02 -6.06 22.35
CA MET A 1 -18.69 -5.62 21.92
C MET A 1 -18.39 -4.30 22.58
N ASP A 2 -17.25 -4.21 23.19
CA ASP A 2 -16.81 -3.03 23.97
C ASP A 2 -15.50 -2.44 23.39
N ALA A 3 -14.91 -1.46 24.09
CA ALA A 3 -13.67 -0.81 23.65
C ALA A 3 -12.46 -1.78 23.66
N SER A 4 -12.47 -2.81 24.50
CA SER A 4 -11.42 -3.84 24.54
C SER A 4 -11.50 -4.73 23.30
N ASP A 5 -12.71 -5.16 22.92
CA ASP A 5 -12.93 -5.91 21.66
C ASP A 5 -12.44 -5.12 20.44
N TYR A 6 -12.70 -3.79 20.44
CA TYR A 6 -12.24 -2.93 19.35
C TYR A 6 -10.72 -2.90 19.29
N ALA A 7 -10.04 -2.65 20.41
CA ALA A 7 -8.57 -2.59 20.43
C ALA A 7 -7.94 -3.92 19.96
N GLN A 8 -8.53 -5.06 20.36
CA GLN A 8 -8.05 -6.39 20.01
C GLN A 8 -8.19 -6.70 18.51
N TYR A 9 -9.33 -6.35 17.87
CA TYR A 9 -9.61 -6.76 16.49
C TYR A 9 -9.37 -5.65 15.44
N ARG A 10 -9.05 -4.42 15.87
CA ARG A 10 -8.77 -3.30 14.97
C ARG A 10 -7.63 -3.62 13.98
N PRO A 11 -6.49 -4.23 14.39
CA PRO A 11 -5.41 -4.57 13.46
C PRO A 11 -5.87 -5.48 12.32
N LEU A 12 -6.61 -6.55 12.62
CA LEU A 12 -7.16 -7.46 11.60
C LEU A 12 -8.11 -6.73 10.65
N MET A 13 -9.04 -5.95 11.19
CA MET A 13 -10.03 -5.21 10.40
C MET A 13 -9.33 -4.21 9.47
N PHE A 14 -8.35 -3.47 9.99
CA PHE A 14 -7.56 -2.52 9.21
C PHE A 14 -6.75 -3.23 8.13
N SER A 15 -6.09 -4.34 8.47
CA SER A 15 -5.32 -5.15 7.54
C SER A 15 -6.17 -5.65 6.36
N ILE A 16 -7.39 -6.14 6.62
CA ILE A 16 -8.35 -6.53 5.57
C ILE A 16 -8.75 -5.32 4.72
N ALA A 17 -9.17 -4.23 5.37
CA ALA A 17 -9.69 -3.06 4.67
C ALA A 17 -8.60 -2.37 3.82
N TYR A 18 -7.39 -2.21 4.35
CA TYR A 18 -6.28 -1.59 3.62
C TYR A 18 -5.83 -2.43 2.42
N ARG A 19 -5.66 -3.76 2.57
CA ARG A 19 -5.32 -4.62 1.43
C ARG A 19 -6.43 -4.67 0.37
N MET A 20 -7.67 -4.47 0.78
CA MET A 20 -8.80 -4.35 -0.14
C MET A 20 -8.78 -3.01 -0.89
N THR A 21 -8.54 -1.90 -0.22
CA THR A 21 -8.72 -0.54 -0.78
C THR A 21 -7.45 0.11 -1.28
N GLY A 22 -6.29 -0.22 -0.68
CA GLY A 22 -5.03 0.49 -0.90
C GLY A 22 -5.05 1.93 -0.36
N SER A 23 -5.99 2.26 0.51
CA SER A 23 -6.16 3.59 1.11
C SER A 23 -6.28 3.46 2.63
N VAL A 24 -5.46 4.20 3.34
CA VAL A 24 -5.45 4.25 4.82
C VAL A 24 -6.72 4.92 5.32
N SER A 25 -7.09 6.04 4.69
CA SER A 25 -8.29 6.79 5.06
C SER A 25 -9.56 5.97 4.85
N ASP A 26 -9.71 5.30 3.70
CA ASP A 26 -10.86 4.43 3.45
C ASP A 26 -10.87 3.23 4.39
N ALA A 27 -9.69 2.67 4.73
CA ALA A 27 -9.58 1.54 5.65
C ALA A 27 -10.02 1.93 7.08
N GLU A 28 -9.61 3.09 7.57
CA GLU A 28 -10.04 3.60 8.88
C GLU A 28 -11.56 3.82 8.93
N ASP A 29 -12.14 4.40 7.90
CA ASP A 29 -13.58 4.63 7.80
C ASP A 29 -14.35 3.29 7.81
N ILE A 30 -13.86 2.30 7.05
CA ILE A 30 -14.44 0.95 7.01
C ILE A 30 -14.36 0.27 8.39
N VAL A 31 -13.22 0.37 9.07
CA VAL A 31 -13.02 -0.19 10.42
C VAL A 31 -13.98 0.43 11.40
N GLN A 32 -14.10 1.74 11.41
CA GLN A 32 -15.00 2.48 12.30
C GLN A 32 -16.47 2.07 12.06
N GLU A 33 -16.90 2.05 10.81
CA GLU A 33 -18.28 1.66 10.45
C GLU A 33 -18.55 0.19 10.79
N ALA A 34 -17.60 -0.71 10.55
CA ALA A 34 -17.74 -2.13 10.89
C ALA A 34 -17.93 -2.33 12.40
N PHE A 35 -17.15 -1.64 13.22
CA PHE A 35 -17.28 -1.70 14.66
C PHE A 35 -18.61 -1.11 15.16
N LEU A 36 -19.02 0.03 14.62
CA LEU A 36 -20.33 0.63 14.94
C LEU A 36 -21.48 -0.31 14.59
N ARG A 37 -21.44 -1.00 13.45
CA ARG A 37 -22.47 -2.01 13.08
C ARG A 37 -22.46 -3.19 14.02
N ALA A 38 -21.28 -3.68 14.38
CA ALA A 38 -21.14 -4.80 15.30
C ALA A 38 -21.69 -4.47 16.69
N THR A 39 -21.39 -3.29 17.23
CA THR A 39 -21.87 -2.82 18.54
C THR A 39 -23.40 -2.65 18.55
N LYS A 40 -23.98 -2.03 17.50
CA LYS A 40 -25.44 -1.88 17.37
C LYS A 40 -26.16 -3.22 17.26
N ALA A 41 -25.58 -4.19 16.56
CA ALA A 41 -26.14 -5.53 16.44
C ALA A 41 -26.13 -6.28 17.77
N THR A 42 -25.03 -6.17 18.55
CA THR A 42 -24.92 -6.78 19.88
C THR A 42 -25.89 -6.17 20.88
N ALA A 43 -26.10 -4.84 20.83
CA ALA A 43 -27.06 -4.16 21.72
C ALA A 43 -28.53 -4.52 21.43
N ARG A 44 -28.84 -4.95 20.20
CA ARG A 44 -30.21 -5.35 19.80
C ARG A 44 -30.50 -6.85 20.00
N ALA A 45 -29.45 -7.66 20.05
CA ALA A 45 -29.58 -9.08 20.27
C ALA A 45 -29.79 -9.36 21.75
N THR A 46 -30.99 -9.82 22.11
CA THR A 46 -31.33 -10.30 23.47
C THR A 46 -30.67 -11.63 23.81
N ASP A 47 -29.96 -12.27 22.86
CA ASP A 47 -29.36 -13.58 23.03
C ASP A 47 -27.98 -13.69 22.38
N LYS A 48 -27.04 -14.23 23.16
CA LYS A 48 -25.72 -14.79 22.89
C LYS A 48 -24.66 -13.90 22.25
N PRO A 49 -23.46 -13.82 22.88
CA PRO A 49 -22.24 -13.42 22.17
C PRO A 49 -22.11 -14.31 20.92
N LYS A 50 -21.77 -13.75 19.76
CA LYS A 50 -21.44 -14.57 18.60
C LYS A 50 -20.24 -15.46 18.96
N ASP A 51 -20.34 -16.74 18.66
CA ASP A 51 -19.36 -17.76 19.02
C ASP A 51 -17.96 -17.46 18.46
N ASN A 52 -17.84 -16.57 17.45
CA ASN A 52 -16.55 -16.13 16.87
C ASN A 52 -16.62 -14.62 16.50
N PRO A 53 -16.23 -13.71 17.42
CA PRO A 53 -16.17 -12.28 17.15
C PRO A 53 -15.20 -11.91 16.00
N LYS A 54 -14.04 -12.59 15.90
CA LYS A 54 -13.04 -12.41 14.83
C LYS A 54 -13.67 -12.62 13.44
N ALA A 55 -14.30 -13.76 13.22
CA ALA A 55 -14.94 -14.07 11.95
C ALA A 55 -16.11 -13.12 11.60
N TYR A 56 -16.84 -12.69 12.63
CA TYR A 56 -17.93 -11.74 12.43
C TYR A 56 -17.45 -10.35 11.99
N LEU A 57 -16.42 -9.83 12.65
CA LEU A 57 -15.81 -8.54 12.29
C LEU A 57 -15.14 -8.60 10.93
N ALA A 58 -14.40 -9.66 10.62
CA ALA A 58 -13.86 -9.90 9.29
C ALA A 58 -14.95 -9.90 8.21
N THR A 59 -16.12 -10.51 8.50
CA THR A 59 -17.27 -10.54 7.58
C THR A 59 -17.79 -9.12 7.29
N ILE A 60 -18.04 -8.33 8.34
CA ILE A 60 -18.57 -6.97 8.18
C ILE A 60 -17.57 -6.11 7.42
N THR A 61 -16.30 -6.14 7.84
CA THR A 61 -15.22 -5.36 7.22
C THR A 61 -15.07 -5.69 5.74
N THR A 62 -15.02 -6.98 5.39
CA THR A 62 -14.90 -7.41 3.99
C THR A 62 -16.08 -6.95 3.15
N ARG A 63 -17.31 -7.08 3.65
CA ARG A 63 -18.52 -6.64 2.93
C ARG A 63 -18.53 -5.14 2.71
N LEU A 64 -18.17 -4.36 3.74
CA LEU A 64 -18.03 -2.91 3.61
C LEU A 64 -16.96 -2.53 2.59
N ALA A 65 -15.80 -3.19 2.61
CA ALA A 65 -14.73 -2.95 1.64
C ALA A 65 -15.17 -3.29 0.19
N ILE A 66 -15.91 -4.39 -0.02
CA ILE A 66 -16.48 -4.72 -1.33
C ILE A 66 -17.43 -3.63 -1.82
N ASP A 67 -18.34 -3.17 -0.94
CA ASP A 67 -19.32 -2.14 -1.31
C ASP A 67 -18.65 -0.79 -1.55
N HIS A 68 -17.64 -0.43 -0.74
CA HIS A 68 -16.81 0.74 -0.95
C HIS A 68 -16.12 0.72 -2.33
N LEU A 69 -15.46 -0.38 -2.68
CA LEU A 69 -14.76 -0.53 -3.96
C LEU A 69 -15.69 -0.45 -5.18
N ARG A 70 -16.92 -0.94 -5.07
CA ARG A 70 -17.91 -0.79 -6.14
C ARG A 70 -18.26 0.67 -6.42
N SER A 71 -18.33 1.49 -5.36
CA SER A 71 -18.56 2.94 -5.50
C SER A 71 -17.30 3.72 -5.89
N ALA A 72 -16.13 3.29 -5.39
CA ALA A 72 -14.84 3.94 -5.65
C ALA A 72 -14.34 3.70 -7.09
N ARG A 73 -14.77 2.64 -7.77
CA ARG A 73 -14.38 2.35 -9.15
C ARG A 73 -14.63 3.54 -10.09
N ILE A 74 -15.78 4.20 -9.97
CA ILE A 74 -16.13 5.38 -10.78
C ILE A 74 -15.12 6.51 -10.54
N ARG A 75 -14.70 6.72 -9.27
CA ARG A 75 -13.73 7.76 -8.92
C ARG A 75 -12.33 7.44 -9.46
N ARG A 76 -11.94 6.17 -9.49
CA ARG A 76 -10.63 5.74 -10.03
C ARG A 76 -10.56 5.81 -11.54
N GLU A 77 -11.67 5.57 -12.24
CA GLU A 77 -11.75 5.74 -13.70
C GLU A 77 -11.55 7.21 -14.15
N SER A 78 -11.77 8.17 -13.24
CA SER A 78 -11.53 9.60 -13.47
C SER A 78 -10.22 10.11 -12.82
N TYR A 79 -9.41 9.24 -12.24
CA TYR A 79 -8.17 9.64 -11.57
C TYR A 79 -7.11 10.11 -12.58
N VAL A 80 -6.48 11.25 -12.30
CA VAL A 80 -5.48 11.83 -13.20
C VAL A 80 -4.10 11.23 -12.93
N GLY A 81 -3.57 10.55 -13.90
CA GLY A 81 -2.25 9.91 -13.83
C GLY A 81 -2.25 8.51 -13.24
N THR A 82 -1.07 8.03 -12.85
CA THR A 82 -0.90 6.72 -12.23
C THR A 82 -1.41 6.73 -10.80
N TRP A 83 -2.37 5.87 -10.49
CA TRP A 83 -2.82 5.67 -9.12
C TRP A 83 -1.87 4.73 -8.38
N LEU A 84 -1.40 5.16 -7.21
CA LEU A 84 -0.64 4.32 -6.26
C LEU A 84 -1.42 4.24 -4.92
N PRO A 85 -1.21 3.17 -4.12
CA PRO A 85 -1.76 3.09 -2.77
C PRO A 85 -1.27 4.23 -1.87
N GLU A 86 -2.04 4.56 -0.82
CA GLU A 86 -1.54 5.41 0.27
C GLU A 86 -0.42 4.67 1.00
N PRO A 87 0.75 5.30 1.21
CA PRO A 87 1.90 4.61 1.78
C PRO A 87 1.71 4.30 3.27
N LEU A 88 2.17 3.13 3.71
CA LEU A 88 2.35 2.81 5.11
C LEU A 88 3.83 2.85 5.45
N LEU A 89 4.19 3.54 6.53
CA LEU A 89 5.55 3.57 7.04
C LEU A 89 5.69 2.52 8.15
N SER A 90 6.80 1.78 8.14
CA SER A 90 7.16 0.85 9.21
C SER A 90 8.52 1.20 9.80
N GLU A 91 8.69 1.03 11.12
CA GLU A 91 9.95 1.30 11.83
C GLU A 91 10.99 0.18 11.66
N GLY A 92 10.99 -0.49 10.49
CA GLY A 92 12.12 -1.35 10.09
C GLY A 92 12.10 -2.80 10.58
N ASP A 93 11.34 -3.19 11.58
CA ASP A 93 11.01 -4.58 11.87
C ASP A 93 9.59 -4.83 11.37
N ALA A 94 9.39 -5.94 10.66
CA ALA A 94 8.19 -6.31 9.92
C ALA A 94 6.86 -6.37 10.74
N HIS A 95 6.85 -5.78 11.90
CA HIS A 95 5.73 -5.67 12.82
C HIS A 95 5.26 -4.22 12.91
N ASP A 96 4.49 -3.77 11.90
CA ASP A 96 3.56 -2.69 12.16
C ASP A 96 2.43 -3.26 13.02
N PRO A 97 2.20 -2.74 14.23
CA PRO A 97 1.11 -3.20 15.11
C PRO A 97 -0.27 -3.12 14.45
N LEU A 98 -0.43 -2.26 13.44
CA LEU A 98 -1.67 -2.11 12.66
C LEU A 98 -1.88 -3.27 11.68
N LEU A 99 -0.84 -4.09 11.42
CA LEU A 99 -0.86 -5.16 10.45
C LEU A 99 -0.60 -6.53 11.09
N ALA A 100 -0.29 -6.57 12.39
CA ALA A 100 -0.02 -7.78 13.14
C ALA A 100 -1.32 -8.56 13.36
N ASP A 101 -1.48 -9.64 12.63
CA ASP A 101 -2.27 -10.79 13.08
C ASP A 101 -1.38 -11.67 13.96
N ASP A 102 -1.95 -12.43 14.91
CA ASP A 102 -1.26 -13.31 15.88
C ASP A 102 0.10 -13.83 15.38
N ALA A 103 1.19 -13.35 15.97
CA ALA A 103 2.60 -13.58 15.66
C ALA A 103 2.88 -14.66 14.61
N PRO A 104 2.99 -14.31 13.32
CA PRO A 104 3.29 -15.29 12.27
C PRO A 104 4.73 -15.81 12.41
N GLY A 105 4.95 -17.06 12.01
CA GLY A 105 6.30 -17.62 11.89
C GLY A 105 7.14 -16.89 10.83
N PRO A 106 8.49 -17.07 10.82
CA PRO A 106 9.39 -16.35 9.90
C PRO A 106 9.02 -16.47 8.40
N GLY A 107 8.42 -17.56 7.97
CA GLY A 107 7.95 -17.76 6.59
C GLY A 107 6.66 -16.98 6.28
N GLU A 108 5.75 -16.90 7.23
CA GLU A 108 4.51 -16.16 7.12
C GLU A 108 4.74 -14.64 7.16
N LEU A 109 5.81 -14.19 7.84
CA LEU A 109 6.23 -12.78 7.85
C LEU A 109 6.66 -12.30 6.46
N ALA A 110 7.40 -13.11 5.70
CA ALA A 110 7.82 -12.76 4.35
C ALA A 110 6.61 -12.67 3.39
N GLU A 111 5.68 -13.63 3.44
CA GLU A 111 4.44 -13.60 2.64
C GLU A 111 3.53 -12.43 3.03
N THR A 112 3.50 -12.06 4.31
CA THR A 112 2.73 -10.91 4.80
C THR A 112 3.32 -9.59 4.31
N SER A 113 4.66 -9.46 4.32
CA SER A 113 5.36 -8.28 3.79
C SER A 113 5.12 -8.09 2.30
N ASP A 114 5.25 -9.16 1.49
CA ASP A 114 4.96 -9.10 0.06
C ASP A 114 3.54 -8.65 -0.24
N SER A 115 2.57 -9.11 0.55
CA SER A 115 1.16 -8.78 0.39
C SER A 115 0.81 -7.32 0.76
N LEU A 116 1.76 -6.58 1.33
CA LEU A 116 1.64 -5.16 1.64
C LEU A 116 2.34 -4.27 0.63
N SER A 117 3.26 -4.82 -0.17
CA SER A 117 4.03 -4.02 -1.13
C SER A 117 3.10 -3.19 -2.02
N MET A 118 3.51 -1.97 -2.36
CA MET A 118 2.73 -1.12 -3.27
C MET A 118 2.49 -1.81 -4.61
N ALA A 119 3.47 -2.57 -5.11
CA ALA A 119 3.34 -3.32 -6.34
C ALA A 119 2.23 -4.38 -6.26
N PHE A 120 2.15 -5.12 -5.16
CA PHE A 120 1.09 -6.11 -4.94
C PHE A 120 -0.28 -5.43 -4.84
N LEU A 121 -0.40 -4.33 -4.11
CA LEU A 121 -1.65 -3.59 -3.98
C LEU A 121 -2.13 -3.02 -5.33
N VAL A 122 -1.20 -2.52 -6.17
CA VAL A 122 -1.51 -2.10 -7.55
C VAL A 122 -1.97 -3.29 -8.39
N LEU A 123 -1.31 -4.44 -8.29
CA LEU A 123 -1.70 -5.65 -9.00
C LEU A 123 -3.12 -6.11 -8.62
N MET A 124 -3.49 -5.96 -7.34
CA MET A 124 -4.83 -6.26 -6.85
C MET A 124 -5.93 -5.41 -7.53
N GLU A 125 -5.60 -4.22 -8.09
CA GLU A 125 -6.54 -3.42 -8.87
C GLU A 125 -7.04 -4.13 -10.14
N SER A 126 -6.30 -5.12 -10.64
CA SER A 126 -6.72 -5.95 -11.77
C SER A 126 -7.91 -6.86 -11.44
N LEU A 127 -8.18 -7.10 -10.16
CA LEU A 127 -9.26 -7.96 -9.68
C LEU A 127 -10.54 -7.15 -9.42
N SER A 128 -11.68 -7.75 -9.70
CA SER A 128 -12.97 -7.21 -9.22
C SER A 128 -13.03 -7.27 -7.70
N PRO A 129 -13.84 -6.41 -7.04
CA PRO A 129 -13.92 -6.40 -5.57
C PRO A 129 -14.22 -7.77 -4.93
N PRO A 130 -15.15 -8.61 -5.46
CA PRO A 130 -15.34 -9.96 -4.94
C PRO A 130 -14.14 -10.90 -5.18
N GLU A 131 -13.45 -10.79 -6.32
CA GLU A 131 -12.25 -11.60 -6.60
C GLU A 131 -11.12 -11.24 -5.63
N ARG A 132 -10.91 -9.94 -5.38
CA ARG A 132 -9.94 -9.43 -4.43
C ARG A 132 -10.24 -9.95 -3.01
N ALA A 133 -11.48 -9.86 -2.55
CA ALA A 133 -11.89 -10.35 -1.25
C ALA A 133 -11.62 -11.86 -1.09
N VAL A 134 -12.05 -12.68 -2.04
CA VAL A 134 -11.84 -14.14 -1.98
C VAL A 134 -10.34 -14.48 -1.99
N PHE A 135 -9.55 -13.78 -2.81
CA PHE A 135 -8.13 -13.99 -2.89
C PHE A 135 -7.43 -13.65 -1.57
N LEU A 136 -7.66 -12.46 -1.03
CA LEU A 136 -7.04 -12.02 0.23
C LEU A 136 -7.44 -12.89 1.41
N LEU A 137 -8.71 -13.22 1.56
CA LEU A 137 -9.19 -14.08 2.64
C LEU A 137 -8.53 -15.46 2.59
N ARG A 138 -8.28 -16.00 1.40
CA ARG A 138 -7.65 -17.31 1.25
C ARG A 138 -6.13 -17.29 1.37
N GLU A 139 -5.47 -16.42 0.62
CA GLU A 139 -4.01 -16.40 0.46
C GLU A 139 -3.31 -15.69 1.61
N VAL A 140 -3.88 -14.58 2.10
CA VAL A 140 -3.24 -13.73 3.11
C VAL A 140 -3.74 -14.07 4.52
N PHE A 141 -5.06 -14.27 4.67
CA PHE A 141 -5.68 -14.47 5.98
C PHE A 141 -5.98 -15.95 6.32
N GLY A 142 -5.69 -16.89 5.42
CA GLY A 142 -5.78 -18.32 5.67
C GLY A 142 -7.19 -18.89 5.87
N TYR A 143 -8.26 -18.13 5.55
CA TYR A 143 -9.64 -18.61 5.73
C TYR A 143 -9.94 -19.84 4.87
N GLY A 144 -10.74 -20.76 5.42
CA GLY A 144 -11.29 -21.90 4.69
C GLY A 144 -12.37 -21.49 3.69
N TYR A 145 -12.61 -22.29 2.65
CA TYR A 145 -13.66 -21.97 1.67
C TYR A 145 -15.07 -21.90 2.26
N PRO A 146 -15.45 -22.71 3.29
CA PRO A 146 -16.72 -22.53 3.97
C PRO A 146 -16.90 -21.14 4.57
N GLU A 147 -15.86 -20.65 5.27
CA GLU A 147 -15.84 -19.31 5.88
C GLU A 147 -15.87 -18.21 4.83
N ILE A 148 -15.06 -18.34 3.76
CA ILE A 148 -15.06 -17.40 2.63
C ILE A 148 -16.42 -17.33 1.97
N ALA A 149 -17.11 -18.46 1.82
CA ALA A 149 -18.44 -18.53 1.26
C ALA A 149 -19.45 -17.74 2.11
N GLU A 150 -19.40 -17.89 3.43
CA GLU A 150 -20.22 -17.14 4.38
C GLU A 150 -19.91 -15.65 4.34
N ILE A 151 -18.62 -15.27 4.42
CA ILE A 151 -18.15 -13.87 4.39
C ILE A 151 -18.64 -13.17 3.14
N THR A 152 -18.44 -13.77 1.97
CA THR A 152 -18.71 -13.15 0.67
C THR A 152 -20.15 -13.36 0.17
N GLY A 153 -20.95 -14.14 0.86
CA GLY A 153 -22.31 -14.48 0.44
C GLY A 153 -22.37 -15.33 -0.84
N LYS A 154 -21.38 -16.23 -1.03
CA LYS A 154 -21.26 -17.12 -2.18
C LYS A 154 -21.35 -18.59 -1.76
N THR A 155 -21.34 -19.51 -2.71
CA THR A 155 -21.15 -20.93 -2.43
C THR A 155 -19.67 -21.27 -2.34
N GLU A 156 -19.31 -22.35 -1.64
CA GLU A 156 -17.91 -22.82 -1.60
C GLU A 156 -17.36 -23.12 -3.00
N ALA A 157 -18.16 -23.76 -3.86
CA ALA A 157 -17.76 -24.06 -5.22
C ALA A 157 -17.46 -22.78 -6.02
N ALA A 158 -18.31 -21.75 -5.89
CA ALA A 158 -18.07 -20.46 -6.51
C ALA A 158 -16.82 -19.79 -5.96
N SER A 159 -16.58 -19.83 -4.63
CA SER A 159 -15.38 -19.27 -3.98
C SER A 159 -14.10 -19.94 -4.49
N ARG A 160 -14.07 -21.27 -4.65
CA ARG A 160 -12.92 -22.00 -5.24
C ARG A 160 -12.64 -21.56 -6.68
N GLN A 161 -13.68 -21.40 -7.51
CA GLN A 161 -13.53 -20.97 -8.90
C GLN A 161 -13.04 -19.51 -8.99
N ILE A 162 -13.58 -18.64 -8.14
CA ILE A 162 -13.13 -17.23 -8.05
C ILE A 162 -11.66 -17.17 -7.65
N PHE A 163 -11.29 -17.89 -6.59
CA PHE A 163 -9.90 -17.96 -6.13
C PHE A 163 -8.95 -18.45 -7.23
N ALA A 164 -9.28 -19.56 -7.91
CA ALA A 164 -8.44 -20.11 -8.96
C ALA A 164 -8.21 -19.13 -10.13
N ARG A 165 -9.22 -18.34 -10.51
CA ARG A 165 -9.09 -17.30 -11.54
C ARG A 165 -8.28 -16.12 -11.05
N ALA A 166 -8.56 -15.64 -9.83
CA ALA A 166 -7.84 -14.54 -9.23
C ALA A 166 -6.35 -14.87 -9.07
N ARG A 167 -6.04 -16.07 -8.53
CA ARG A 167 -4.67 -16.55 -8.35
C ARG A 167 -3.90 -16.57 -9.67
N ARG A 168 -4.48 -17.14 -10.73
CA ARG A 168 -3.82 -17.17 -12.04
C ARG A 168 -3.45 -15.77 -12.53
N ARG A 169 -4.39 -14.79 -12.40
CA ARG A 169 -4.15 -13.40 -12.80
C ARG A 169 -3.08 -12.73 -11.96
N ILE A 170 -3.04 -13.02 -10.66
CA ILE A 170 -2.01 -12.52 -9.75
C ILE A 170 -0.65 -13.15 -10.04
N ASP A 171 -0.58 -14.48 -10.23
CA ASP A 171 0.67 -15.19 -10.50
C ASP A 171 1.34 -14.75 -11.82
N GLU A 172 0.54 -14.37 -12.83
CA GLU A 172 1.04 -13.82 -14.11
C GLU A 172 1.70 -12.43 -13.95
N GLY A 173 1.32 -11.65 -12.95
CA GLY A 173 1.82 -10.30 -12.70
C GLY A 173 2.51 -10.10 -11.34
N ARG A 174 2.65 -11.17 -10.53
CA ARG A 174 3.18 -11.05 -9.16
C ARG A 174 4.62 -10.55 -9.20
N PRO A 175 4.89 -9.38 -8.64
CA PRO A 175 6.25 -8.91 -8.48
C PRO A 175 6.98 -9.83 -7.51
N ARG A 176 8.22 -10.13 -7.80
CA ARG A 176 9.13 -10.85 -6.90
C ARG A 176 10.04 -9.83 -6.25
N PHE A 177 10.13 -9.90 -4.94
CA PHE A 177 11.04 -9.09 -4.16
C PHE A 177 11.92 -10.04 -3.35
N ASP A 178 13.20 -9.77 -3.34
CA ASP A 178 14.18 -10.53 -2.56
C ASP A 178 15.21 -9.54 -2.03
N THR A 179 14.76 -8.70 -1.10
CA THR A 179 15.61 -7.64 -0.57
C THR A 179 15.81 -7.84 0.90
N SER A 180 17.04 -8.19 1.28
CA SER A 180 17.46 -8.13 2.66
C SER A 180 17.46 -6.68 3.16
N ARG A 181 17.32 -6.51 4.47
CA ARG A 181 17.38 -5.18 5.09
C ARG A 181 18.69 -4.46 4.75
N ALA A 182 19.81 -5.16 4.77
CA ALA A 182 21.13 -4.59 4.45
C ALA A 182 21.20 -4.06 3.01
N GLU A 183 20.67 -4.79 2.04
CA GLU A 183 20.59 -4.35 0.64
C GLU A 183 19.68 -3.14 0.48
N GLY A 184 18.53 -3.13 1.16
CA GLY A 184 17.63 -1.98 1.17
C GLY A 184 18.27 -0.73 1.75
N GLU A 185 19.03 -0.85 2.84
CA GLU A 185 19.79 0.23 3.45
C GLU A 185 20.94 0.73 2.56
N GLU A 186 21.62 -0.17 1.84
CA GLU A 186 22.64 0.20 0.84
C GLU A 186 22.01 1.01 -0.30
N LEU A 187 20.93 0.52 -0.90
CA LEU A 187 20.25 1.18 -2.02
C LEU A 187 19.73 2.56 -1.63
N THR A 188 19.03 2.69 -0.50
CA THR A 188 18.56 4.00 -0.03
C THR A 188 19.71 4.96 0.27
N SER A 189 20.88 4.46 0.74
CA SER A 189 22.10 5.26 0.92
C SER A 189 22.63 5.84 -0.38
N LEU A 190 22.56 5.08 -1.49
CA LEU A 190 22.98 5.58 -2.81
C LEU A 190 22.08 6.73 -3.29
N PHE A 191 20.76 6.65 -3.06
CA PHE A 191 19.86 7.76 -3.36
C PHE A 191 20.18 9.00 -2.53
N LEU A 192 20.45 8.84 -1.22
CA LEU A 192 20.85 9.95 -0.35
C LEU A 192 22.18 10.56 -0.77
N ALA A 193 23.15 9.74 -1.16
CA ALA A 193 24.45 10.22 -1.64
C ALA A 193 24.28 11.02 -2.95
N ALA A 194 23.50 10.52 -3.90
CA ALA A 194 23.20 11.21 -5.14
C ALA A 194 22.47 12.55 -4.91
N ALA A 195 21.52 12.59 -3.98
CA ALA A 195 20.82 13.83 -3.60
C ALA A 195 21.74 14.89 -2.97
N ARG A 196 22.83 14.49 -2.33
CA ARG A 196 23.83 15.40 -1.74
C ARG A 196 24.93 15.83 -2.73
N GLY A 197 24.71 15.64 -4.03
CA GLY A 197 25.70 15.95 -5.07
C GLY A 197 26.77 14.87 -5.27
N GLY A 198 26.50 13.65 -4.77
CA GLY A 198 27.37 12.48 -4.95
C GLY A 198 27.25 11.82 -6.33
N ASP A 199 27.88 10.67 -6.47
CA ASP A 199 27.97 9.95 -7.73
C ASP A 199 26.64 9.30 -8.14
N MET A 200 26.01 9.87 -9.15
CA MET A 200 24.81 9.30 -9.81
C MET A 200 25.12 7.98 -10.53
N SER A 201 26.38 7.74 -10.92
CA SER A 201 26.73 6.54 -11.71
C SER A 201 26.51 5.27 -10.90
N SER A 202 26.86 5.29 -9.62
CA SER A 202 26.66 4.16 -8.70
C SER A 202 25.17 3.85 -8.53
N LEU A 203 24.31 4.88 -8.43
CA LEU A 203 22.87 4.70 -8.38
C LEU A 203 22.32 4.12 -9.69
N ILE A 204 22.73 4.65 -10.84
CA ILE A 204 22.28 4.19 -12.15
C ILE A 204 22.63 2.72 -12.40
N GLN A 205 23.81 2.27 -11.93
CA GLN A 205 24.21 0.85 -12.03
C GLN A 205 23.31 -0.10 -11.25
N LYS A 206 22.66 0.38 -10.19
CA LYS A 206 21.69 -0.40 -9.39
C LYS A 206 20.28 -0.42 -10.00
N LEU A 207 19.99 0.38 -11.02
CA LEU A 207 18.72 0.30 -11.74
C LEU A 207 18.73 -0.89 -12.71
N ALA A 208 17.66 -1.68 -12.73
CA ALA A 208 17.48 -2.75 -13.70
C ALA A 208 17.42 -2.18 -15.14
N PRO A 209 17.80 -2.94 -16.19
CA PRO A 209 17.72 -2.45 -17.59
C PRO A 209 16.33 -1.99 -17.99
N ASP A 210 15.30 -2.66 -17.51
CA ASP A 210 13.87 -2.43 -17.75
C ASP A 210 13.13 -1.77 -16.60
N VAL A 211 13.85 -1.12 -15.68
CA VAL A 211 13.30 -0.42 -14.52
C VAL A 211 12.14 0.50 -14.90
N LEU A 212 11.13 0.54 -14.03
CA LEU A 212 9.94 1.37 -14.19
C LEU A 212 9.91 2.50 -13.13
N PHE A 213 9.44 3.66 -13.53
CA PHE A 213 9.12 4.76 -12.61
C PHE A 213 7.63 5.05 -12.66
N TYR A 214 7.00 5.05 -11.49
CA TYR A 214 5.61 5.39 -11.29
C TYR A 214 5.52 6.63 -10.41
N GLY A 215 4.80 7.66 -10.86
CA GLY A 215 4.56 8.88 -10.10
C GLY A 215 3.07 9.14 -9.91
N ASP A 216 2.66 9.31 -8.67
CA ASP A 216 1.30 9.64 -8.28
C ASP A 216 1.27 11.01 -7.59
N SER A 217 0.88 12.04 -8.33
CA SER A 217 0.67 13.41 -7.82
C SER A 217 -0.81 13.76 -7.65
N GLY A 218 -1.73 12.88 -8.05
CA GLY A 218 -3.17 13.16 -8.05
C GLY A 218 -3.57 14.32 -8.98
N GLY A 219 -2.76 14.60 -10.01
CA GLY A 219 -2.94 15.73 -10.91
C GLY A 219 -2.54 17.08 -10.31
N VAL A 220 -1.86 17.08 -9.16
CA VAL A 220 -1.36 18.31 -8.52
C VAL A 220 0.12 18.50 -8.89
N GLY A 221 0.50 19.75 -9.20
CA GLY A 221 1.88 20.13 -9.57
C GLY A 221 2.16 20.12 -11.06
N GLU A 222 3.37 20.56 -11.45
CA GLU A 222 3.76 20.77 -12.84
C GLU A 222 4.02 19.47 -13.63
N VAL A 223 4.41 18.40 -12.94
CA VAL A 223 4.76 17.13 -13.59
C VAL A 223 3.80 16.05 -13.14
N THR A 224 2.88 15.70 -14.03
CA THR A 224 2.00 14.55 -13.83
C THR A 224 2.46 13.40 -14.73
N PHE A 225 2.90 12.32 -14.11
CA PHE A 225 3.22 11.08 -14.84
C PHE A 225 1.92 10.36 -15.17
N ILE A 226 1.40 10.57 -16.38
CA ILE A 226 0.16 9.92 -16.84
C ILE A 226 0.40 8.43 -17.09
N THR A 227 1.60 8.07 -17.52
CA THR A 227 2.03 6.69 -17.78
C THR A 227 3.38 6.44 -17.12
N PRO A 228 3.67 5.18 -16.75
CA PRO A 228 4.99 4.84 -16.22
C PRO A 228 6.11 5.15 -17.22
N VAL A 229 7.25 5.62 -16.70
CA VAL A 229 8.47 5.77 -17.49
C VAL A 229 9.26 4.46 -17.43
N ALA A 230 9.69 3.93 -18.56
CA ALA A 230 10.39 2.66 -18.66
C ALA A 230 11.80 2.80 -19.22
N GLY A 231 12.71 1.97 -18.69
CA GLY A 231 14.10 1.83 -19.12
C GLY A 231 15.07 2.68 -18.31
N ARG A 232 16.27 2.09 -18.09
CA ARG A 232 17.30 2.63 -17.19
C ARG A 232 17.65 4.10 -17.46
N ASP A 233 17.94 4.45 -18.70
CA ASP A 233 18.41 5.80 -19.03
C ASP A 233 17.32 6.86 -18.81
N ARG A 234 16.09 6.54 -19.15
CA ARG A 234 14.95 7.45 -18.98
C ARG A 234 14.57 7.61 -17.51
N VAL A 235 14.59 6.51 -16.76
CA VAL A 235 14.32 6.55 -15.31
C VAL A 235 15.43 7.26 -14.58
N ALA A 236 16.70 7.05 -14.95
CA ALA A 236 17.85 7.78 -14.40
C ALA A 236 17.71 9.29 -14.60
N GLU A 237 17.22 9.72 -15.78
CA GLU A 237 16.96 11.14 -16.04
C GLU A 237 15.83 11.69 -15.15
N VAL A 238 14.74 10.96 -14.99
CA VAL A 238 13.65 11.33 -14.07
C VAL A 238 14.20 11.47 -12.64
N VAL A 239 14.95 10.49 -12.15
CA VAL A 239 15.54 10.51 -10.80
C VAL A 239 16.46 11.72 -10.65
N ARG A 240 17.33 11.99 -11.63
CA ARG A 240 18.24 13.13 -11.62
C ARG A 240 17.49 14.47 -11.50
N VAL A 241 16.42 14.64 -12.29
CA VAL A 241 15.60 15.86 -12.24
C VAL A 241 14.89 15.99 -10.90
N GLN A 242 14.33 14.88 -10.37
CA GLN A 242 13.64 14.90 -9.08
C GLN A 242 14.61 15.24 -7.91
N LEU A 243 15.80 14.63 -7.90
CA LEU A 243 16.81 14.92 -6.89
C LEU A 243 17.31 16.38 -6.96
N ALA A 244 17.57 16.91 -8.17
CA ALA A 244 17.96 18.31 -8.35
C ALA A 244 16.87 19.25 -7.80
N ARG A 245 15.62 18.96 -8.10
CA ARG A 245 14.47 19.74 -7.60
C ARG A 245 14.32 19.68 -6.08
N THR A 246 14.58 18.52 -5.48
CA THR A 246 14.59 18.35 -4.02
C THR A 246 15.64 19.29 -3.38
N ILE A 247 16.82 19.37 -3.97
CA ILE A 247 17.90 20.28 -3.51
C ILE A 247 17.49 21.75 -3.67
N GLU A 248 16.94 22.13 -4.84
CA GLU A 248 16.48 23.50 -5.12
C GLU A 248 15.39 23.98 -4.14
N LEU A 249 14.54 23.07 -3.69
CA LEU A 249 13.49 23.35 -2.71
C LEU A 249 14.01 23.36 -1.26
N GLY A 250 15.31 23.09 -1.02
CA GLY A 250 15.86 22.93 0.32
C GLY A 250 15.27 21.74 1.08
N ALA A 251 14.73 20.77 0.34
CA ALA A 251 14.10 19.61 0.93
C ALA A 251 15.13 18.59 1.42
N THR A 252 14.77 17.82 2.44
CA THR A 252 15.54 16.73 3.01
C THR A 252 15.02 15.38 2.53
N LEU A 253 15.92 14.41 2.40
CA LEU A 253 15.59 13.02 2.16
C LEU A 253 16.03 12.18 3.36
N GLU A 254 15.13 11.33 3.83
CA GLU A 254 15.36 10.40 4.93
C GLU A 254 15.03 8.98 4.50
N LYS A 255 15.75 7.99 5.05
CA LYS A 255 15.46 6.58 4.82
C LYS A 255 14.15 6.19 5.53
N ALA A 256 13.37 5.36 4.87
CA ALA A 256 12.14 4.79 5.42
C ALA A 256 11.92 3.37 4.91
N TRP A 257 11.07 2.64 5.59
CA TRP A 257 10.46 1.43 5.07
C TRP A 257 9.02 1.76 4.70
N VAL A 258 8.67 1.51 3.45
CA VAL A 258 7.38 1.89 2.87
C VAL A 258 6.69 0.63 2.38
N ASN A 259 5.58 0.26 3.00
CA ASN A 259 4.85 -0.96 2.64
C ASN A 259 5.75 -2.22 2.66
N GLY A 260 6.66 -2.31 3.64
CA GLY A 260 7.60 -3.42 3.75
C GLY A 260 8.77 -3.41 2.75
N GLN A 261 8.91 -2.36 1.95
CA GLN A 261 9.99 -2.17 0.98
C GLN A 261 10.93 -1.02 1.39
N PRO A 262 12.21 -1.04 1.00
CA PRO A 262 13.10 0.09 1.21
C PRO A 262 12.58 1.33 0.50
N GLY A 263 12.72 2.49 1.11
CA GLY A 263 12.18 3.73 0.57
C GLY A 263 12.80 4.98 1.16
N LEU A 264 12.23 6.12 0.78
CA LEU A 264 12.67 7.43 1.20
C LEU A 264 11.46 8.33 1.48
N LEU A 265 11.62 9.22 2.44
CA LEU A 265 10.73 10.36 2.68
C LEU A 265 11.42 11.62 2.19
N ALA A 266 10.70 12.43 1.42
CA ALA A 266 11.10 13.77 1.06
C ALA A 266 10.26 14.79 1.84
N SER A 267 10.91 15.69 2.58
CA SER A 267 10.24 16.72 3.39
C SER A 267 10.84 18.10 3.07
N ASP A 268 10.01 19.14 3.13
CA ASP A 268 10.49 20.53 2.99
C ASP A 268 11.22 21.00 4.25
N ALA A 269 11.71 22.25 4.23
CA ALA A 269 12.47 22.84 5.32
C ALA A 269 11.65 22.97 6.63
N ASP A 270 10.34 23.00 6.54
CA ASP A 270 9.40 23.08 7.69
C ASP A 270 8.98 21.68 8.18
N GLY A 271 9.50 20.61 7.57
CA GLY A 271 9.18 19.23 7.89
C GLY A 271 7.88 18.72 7.23
N GLY A 272 7.28 19.48 6.34
CA GLY A 272 6.11 19.05 5.57
C GLY A 272 6.47 18.00 4.52
N LEU A 273 5.74 16.89 4.45
CA LEU A 273 5.97 15.83 3.48
C LEU A 273 5.70 16.30 2.05
N ILE A 274 6.67 16.11 1.17
CA ILE A 274 6.59 16.36 -0.26
C ILE A 274 6.24 15.06 -1.00
N ALA A 275 6.93 13.96 -0.66
CA ALA A 275 6.75 12.68 -1.32
C ALA A 275 7.19 11.52 -0.43
N VAL A 276 6.61 10.35 -0.70
CA VAL A 276 7.05 9.05 -0.20
C VAL A 276 7.45 8.21 -1.40
N ILE A 277 8.64 7.61 -1.33
CA ILE A 277 9.24 6.84 -2.40
C ILE A 277 9.43 5.40 -1.91
N ALA A 278 8.93 4.42 -2.64
CA ALA A 278 9.18 2.99 -2.41
C ALA A 278 10.01 2.43 -3.55
N LEU A 279 10.92 1.52 -3.24
CA LEU A 279 11.80 0.85 -4.19
C LEU A 279 11.43 -0.64 -4.26
N ASP A 280 11.01 -1.09 -5.42
CA ASP A 280 10.84 -2.52 -5.69
C ASP A 280 12.21 -3.10 -6.07
N VAL A 281 12.73 -4.01 -5.27
CA VAL A 281 14.10 -4.54 -5.43
C VAL A 281 14.06 -6.05 -5.64
N LEU A 282 14.85 -6.53 -6.62
CA LEU A 282 15.08 -7.94 -6.90
C LEU A 282 16.54 -8.13 -7.31
N ASP A 283 17.21 -9.13 -6.76
CA ASP A 283 18.62 -9.46 -7.07
C ASP A 283 19.55 -8.25 -6.92
N GLY A 284 19.35 -7.42 -5.88
CA GLY A 284 20.14 -6.23 -5.60
C GLY A 284 20.00 -5.09 -6.62
N GLN A 285 18.99 -5.16 -7.50
CA GLN A 285 18.66 -4.11 -8.48
C GLN A 285 17.25 -3.56 -8.26
N VAL A 286 17.09 -2.26 -8.48
CA VAL A 286 15.80 -1.57 -8.42
C VAL A 286 15.02 -1.88 -9.71
N GLN A 287 13.92 -2.60 -9.57
CA GLN A 287 13.00 -2.96 -10.66
C GLN A 287 11.95 -1.89 -10.91
N ALA A 288 11.52 -1.21 -9.85
CA ALA A 288 10.64 -0.06 -9.98
C ALA A 288 10.85 0.95 -8.84
N ILE A 289 10.57 2.21 -9.17
CA ILE A 289 10.48 3.33 -8.22
C ILE A 289 9.04 3.81 -8.21
N ARG A 290 8.41 3.83 -7.03
CA ARG A 290 7.04 4.29 -6.84
C ARG A 290 7.03 5.53 -5.97
N THR A 291 6.66 6.66 -6.53
CA THR A 291 6.65 7.95 -5.85
C THR A 291 5.21 8.42 -5.64
N VAL A 292 4.79 8.51 -4.39
CA VAL A 292 3.52 9.11 -3.99
C VAL A 292 3.79 10.54 -3.55
N ALA A 293 3.30 11.49 -4.32
CA ALA A 293 3.42 12.91 -4.08
C ALA A 293 2.04 13.60 -4.03
N ASN A 294 0.95 12.82 -4.08
CA ASN A 294 -0.41 13.32 -3.89
C ASN A 294 -0.63 13.76 -2.43
N PRO A 295 -0.85 15.07 -2.17
CA PRO A 295 -1.01 15.56 -0.81
C PRO A 295 -2.14 14.88 -0.02
N GLN A 296 -3.22 14.48 -0.71
CA GLN A 296 -4.35 13.82 -0.05
C GLN A 296 -3.95 12.43 0.49
N LYS A 297 -3.03 11.74 -0.19
CA LYS A 297 -2.54 10.41 0.19
C LYS A 297 -1.44 10.43 1.24
N LEU A 298 -0.89 11.60 1.58
CA LEU A 298 0.18 11.76 2.55
C LEU A 298 -0.30 12.28 3.91
N ARG A 299 -1.52 12.79 4.01
CA ARG A 299 -2.04 13.46 5.22
C ARG A 299 -2.03 12.60 6.48
N HIS A 300 -2.20 11.29 6.36
CA HIS A 300 -2.20 10.37 7.49
C HIS A 300 -0.79 10.16 8.09
N LEU A 301 0.27 10.54 7.35
CA LEU A 301 1.65 10.43 7.82
C LEU A 301 2.13 11.67 8.58
N GLY A 302 1.42 12.79 8.46
CA GLY A 302 1.77 14.05 9.13
C GLY A 302 1.49 15.29 8.29
N PRO A 303 2.11 16.43 8.67
CA PRO A 303 1.99 17.66 7.91
C PRO A 303 2.47 17.47 6.46
N VAL A 304 1.71 17.98 5.51
CA VAL A 304 2.03 17.93 4.09
C VAL A 304 2.54 19.29 3.64
N SER A 305 3.60 19.30 2.83
CA SER A 305 4.22 20.50 2.29
C SER A 305 3.19 21.38 1.57
N GLN A 306 3.32 22.69 1.74
CA GLN A 306 2.52 23.68 1.04
C GLN A 306 3.18 24.14 -0.28
N THR A 307 4.38 23.66 -0.60
CA THR A 307 5.13 24.07 -1.80
C THR A 307 4.42 23.75 -3.12
N TRP A 308 3.43 22.85 -3.10
CA TRP A 308 2.59 22.53 -4.25
C TRP A 308 1.71 23.70 -4.72
N HIS A 309 1.36 24.64 -3.83
CA HIS A 309 0.50 25.77 -4.12
C HIS A 309 1.25 27.01 -4.64
N LEU A 310 2.57 27.08 -4.41
CA LEU A 310 3.35 28.28 -4.73
C LEU A 310 3.63 28.46 -6.23
N ARG A 311 3.33 27.44 -7.06
CA ARG A 311 3.60 27.45 -8.52
C ARG A 311 2.36 27.44 -9.41
N GLN A 312 1.16 27.60 -8.86
CA GLN A 312 -0.05 27.82 -9.66
C GLN A 312 -0.31 29.31 -9.99
N ASN A 313 0.53 30.22 -9.46
CA ASN A 313 0.33 31.66 -9.56
C ASN A 313 1.45 32.41 -10.31
N ASP A 314 2.39 31.72 -10.94
CA ASP A 314 3.35 32.27 -11.90
C ASP A 314 3.05 31.68 -13.30
#